data_e86eee76651e72aa8b9a866aab37d595
#
_entry.id   e86eee76651e72aa8b9a866aab37d595
#
_cell.length_a   1.000
_cell.length_b   1.000
_cell.length_c   1.000
_cell.angle_alpha   90.00
_cell.angle_beta   90.00
_cell.angle_gamma   90.00
#
_symmetry.space_group_name_H-M   'P 1'
#
loop_
_entity.id
_entity.type
_entity.pdbx_description
1 polymer ?
#
loop_
_entity_poly.entity_id
_entity_poly.type
_entity_poly.pdbx_seq_one_letter_code
_entity_poly.pdbx_strand_id
1 'polypeptide(L)'
;MRPFYAQWAQSYDQEVGENGYITPLRIAEALARHVKDLSIPILDYGCGTGISGQAFQEAGFPTIDGVDISDEMLEVAAQKKIYRRLEVFAPETGPDVKLGAYNIIAAVGVIGAGAAPLAVLDQIMALLAPKGLLVFSFNDHTLEDPAYDGRVENYVKQGQAALHLKDYGDHLPKQKINSNIYILEKL
;
A
#
# COMPACT_ATOMS: atom_id res chain seq x y z
N MET A 1 1.22 -2.72 27.81
CA MET A 1 0.74 -2.98 26.44
C MET A 1 1.82 -2.81 25.34
N ARG A 2 2.77 -1.85 25.46
CA ARG A 2 3.87 -1.62 24.47
C ARG A 2 4.77 -2.84 24.13
N PRO A 3 5.21 -3.69 25.08
CA PRO A 3 6.13 -4.80 24.74
C PRO A 3 5.53 -5.87 23.81
N PHE A 4 4.20 -6.06 23.86
CA PHE A 4 3.51 -7.07 23.05
C PHE A 4 3.46 -6.69 21.56
N TYR A 5 3.21 -5.43 21.26
CA TYR A 5 3.16 -4.96 19.86
C TYR A 5 4.54 -4.90 19.19
N ALA A 6 5.59 -4.54 19.93
CA ALA A 6 6.96 -4.56 19.40
C ALA A 6 7.42 -5.99 19.10
N GLN A 7 7.07 -6.95 19.95
CA GLN A 7 7.38 -8.36 19.74
C GLN A 7 6.55 -8.95 18.58
N TRP A 8 5.30 -8.52 18.45
CA TRP A 8 4.43 -8.92 17.33
C TRP A 8 4.90 -8.29 16.01
N ALA A 9 5.34 -7.03 16.00
CA ALA A 9 5.89 -6.39 14.81
C ALA A 9 7.15 -7.09 14.29
N GLN A 10 8.01 -7.62 15.19
CA GLN A 10 9.19 -8.42 14.80
C GLN A 10 8.80 -9.81 14.28
N SER A 11 7.81 -10.48 14.90
CA SER A 11 7.34 -11.76 14.43
C SER A 11 6.51 -11.66 13.15
N TYR A 12 5.90 -10.49 12.89
CA TYR A 12 5.11 -10.23 11.69
C TYR A 12 5.92 -10.45 10.40
N ASP A 13 7.10 -9.85 10.29
CA ASP A 13 7.97 -10.01 9.12
C ASP A 13 8.35 -11.49 8.90
N GLN A 14 8.61 -12.21 9.99
CA GLN A 14 8.93 -13.63 9.92
C GLN A 14 7.72 -14.45 9.48
N GLU A 15 6.55 -14.24 10.10
CA GLU A 15 5.32 -14.97 9.77
C GLU A 15 4.88 -14.74 8.32
N VAL A 16 4.94 -13.49 7.87
CA VAL A 16 4.57 -13.10 6.51
C VAL A 16 5.58 -13.63 5.50
N GLY A 17 6.89 -13.58 5.83
CA GLY A 17 7.96 -14.16 5.02
C GLY A 17 7.85 -15.69 4.93
N GLU A 18 7.56 -16.38 6.05
CA GLU A 18 7.34 -17.82 6.07
C GLU A 18 6.13 -18.26 5.22
N ASN A 19 5.08 -17.43 5.14
CA ASN A 19 3.91 -17.67 4.30
C ASN A 19 4.10 -17.26 2.84
N GLY A 20 5.24 -16.65 2.51
CA GLY A 20 5.61 -16.27 1.15
C GLY A 20 4.81 -15.06 0.64
N TYR A 21 4.62 -14.02 1.49
CA TYR A 21 3.89 -12.81 1.13
C TYR A 21 4.50 -12.12 -0.11
N ILE A 22 3.88 -12.29 -1.27
CA ILE A 22 4.43 -11.88 -2.56
C ILE A 22 3.78 -10.64 -3.16
N THR A 23 2.65 -10.20 -2.63
CA THR A 23 1.91 -9.03 -3.14
C THR A 23 2.76 -7.75 -3.22
N PRO A 24 3.60 -7.39 -2.22
CA PRO A 24 4.45 -6.21 -2.31
C PRO A 24 5.40 -6.25 -3.52
N LEU A 25 6.02 -7.41 -3.78
CA LEU A 25 6.90 -7.59 -4.93
C LEU A 25 6.12 -7.44 -6.25
N ARG A 26 4.94 -8.09 -6.37
CA ARG A 26 4.08 -7.99 -7.56
C ARG A 26 3.71 -6.53 -7.87
N ILE A 27 3.32 -5.77 -6.86
CA ILE A 27 2.96 -4.35 -7.01
C ILE A 27 4.19 -3.52 -7.41
N ALA A 28 5.32 -3.69 -6.73
CA ALA A 28 6.52 -2.92 -7.00
C ALA A 28 7.04 -3.14 -8.42
N GLU A 29 7.08 -4.39 -8.88
CA GLU A 29 7.46 -4.74 -10.25
C GLU A 29 6.45 -4.21 -11.28
N ALA A 30 5.16 -4.32 -11.01
CA ALA A 30 4.13 -3.80 -11.91
C ALA A 30 4.24 -2.27 -12.04
N LEU A 31 4.43 -1.56 -10.95
CA LEU A 31 4.64 -0.12 -10.95
C LEU A 31 5.91 0.27 -11.71
N ALA A 32 7.04 -0.42 -11.46
CA ALA A 32 8.31 -0.15 -12.14
C ALA A 32 8.23 -0.34 -13.66
N ARG A 33 7.42 -1.31 -14.11
CA ARG A 33 7.15 -1.48 -15.55
C ARG A 33 6.21 -0.43 -16.13
N HIS A 34 5.36 0.16 -15.30
CA HIS A 34 4.35 1.12 -15.73
C HIS A 34 4.89 2.55 -15.84
N VAL A 35 5.73 2.98 -14.90
CA VAL A 35 6.30 4.33 -14.89
C VAL A 35 7.61 4.40 -15.68
N LYS A 36 7.87 5.58 -16.31
CA LYS A 36 9.11 5.82 -17.05
C LYS A 36 10.22 6.38 -16.18
N ASP A 37 9.85 7.02 -15.08
CA ASP A 37 10.77 7.70 -14.17
C ASP A 37 10.63 7.11 -12.77
N LEU A 38 11.63 6.34 -12.35
CA LEU A 38 11.68 5.72 -11.02
C LEU A 38 12.11 6.70 -9.93
N SER A 39 12.57 7.91 -10.27
CA SER A 39 12.96 8.93 -9.30
C SER A 39 11.78 9.63 -8.62
N ILE A 40 10.55 9.41 -9.11
CA ILE A 40 9.33 9.95 -8.53
C ILE A 40 9.15 9.39 -7.10
N PRO A 41 9.01 10.26 -6.08
CA PRO A 41 8.81 9.79 -4.70
C PRO A 41 7.51 9.01 -4.54
N ILE A 42 7.57 7.90 -3.78
CA ILE A 42 6.41 7.11 -3.39
C ILE A 42 6.02 7.46 -1.95
N LEU A 43 4.74 7.69 -1.70
CA LEU A 43 4.17 7.64 -0.36
C LEU A 43 3.64 6.21 -0.12
N ASP A 44 4.26 5.49 0.78
CA ASP A 44 3.82 4.17 1.24
C ASP A 44 2.85 4.35 2.41
N TYR A 45 1.56 4.32 2.11
CA TYR A 45 0.47 4.55 3.05
C TYR A 45 0.11 3.25 3.77
N GLY A 46 0.24 3.22 5.09
CA GLY A 46 0.14 2.00 5.88
C GLY A 46 1.35 1.10 5.68
N CYS A 47 2.56 1.69 5.74
CA CYS A 47 3.81 0.99 5.41
C CYS A 47 4.19 -0.12 6.40
N GLY A 48 3.55 -0.18 7.57
CA GLY A 48 3.78 -1.20 8.58
C GLY A 48 5.25 -1.31 8.96
N THR A 49 5.76 -2.54 8.92
CA THR A 49 7.18 -2.84 9.18
C THR A 49 8.11 -2.55 7.99
N GLY A 50 7.58 -2.07 6.86
CA GLY A 50 8.36 -1.66 5.70
C GLY A 50 8.61 -2.74 4.65
N ILE A 51 7.81 -3.81 4.61
CA ILE A 51 7.94 -4.87 3.58
C ILE A 51 7.66 -4.30 2.18
N SER A 52 6.63 -3.48 2.05
CA SER A 52 6.29 -2.79 0.79
C SER A 52 7.39 -1.84 0.35
N GLY A 53 7.92 -1.03 1.27
CA GLY A 53 9.04 -0.12 0.98
C GLY A 53 10.29 -0.86 0.50
N GLN A 54 10.60 -2.02 1.10
CA GLN A 54 11.70 -2.86 0.65
C GLN A 54 11.48 -3.34 -0.78
N ALA A 55 10.26 -3.79 -1.13
CA ALA A 55 9.94 -4.22 -2.48
C ALA A 55 10.06 -3.07 -3.49
N PHE A 56 9.62 -1.85 -3.15
CA PHE A 56 9.80 -0.68 -4.01
C PHE A 56 11.28 -0.31 -4.19
N GLN A 57 12.08 -0.37 -3.12
CA GLN A 57 13.52 -0.11 -3.22
C GLN A 57 14.21 -1.13 -4.13
N GLU A 58 13.91 -2.42 -3.98
CA GLU A 58 14.42 -3.50 -4.83
C GLU A 58 13.99 -3.36 -6.29
N ALA A 59 12.79 -2.82 -6.54
CA ALA A 59 12.30 -2.50 -7.89
C ALA A 59 12.94 -1.25 -8.51
N GLY A 60 13.80 -0.53 -7.76
CA GLY A 60 14.59 0.60 -8.24
C GLY A 60 14.07 1.99 -7.88
N PHE A 61 13.07 2.11 -6.99
CA PHE A 61 12.59 3.41 -6.51
C PHE A 61 13.50 3.93 -5.38
N PRO A 62 14.22 5.06 -5.59
CA PRO A 62 15.21 5.54 -4.61
C PRO A 62 14.60 6.37 -3.46
N THR A 63 13.38 6.86 -3.62
CA THR A 63 12.77 7.80 -2.67
C THR A 63 11.40 7.30 -2.23
N ILE A 64 11.33 6.86 -0.98
CA ILE A 64 10.11 6.33 -0.37
C ILE A 64 9.89 7.02 0.96
N ASP A 65 8.72 7.57 1.18
CA ASP A 65 8.24 8.08 2.47
C ASP A 65 7.17 7.12 2.99
N GLY A 66 7.18 6.84 4.29
CA GLY A 66 6.22 5.93 4.90
C GLY A 66 5.35 6.61 5.94
N VAL A 67 4.07 6.24 5.98
CA VAL A 67 3.14 6.64 7.03
C VAL A 67 2.38 5.42 7.54
N ASP A 68 2.17 5.35 8.85
CA ASP A 68 1.41 4.28 9.48
C ASP A 68 0.71 4.78 10.75
N ILE A 69 -0.29 4.06 11.22
CA ILE A 69 -0.99 4.36 12.48
C ILE A 69 -0.29 3.75 13.70
N SER A 70 0.65 2.83 13.51
CA SER A 70 1.39 2.13 14.56
C SER A 70 2.82 2.62 14.66
N ASP A 71 3.13 3.25 15.79
CA ASP A 71 4.49 3.69 16.13
C ASP A 71 5.45 2.48 16.24
N GLU A 72 4.96 1.38 16.81
CA GLU A 72 5.73 0.14 16.96
C GLU A 72 6.13 -0.48 15.61
N MET A 73 5.23 -0.43 14.62
CA MET A 73 5.53 -0.89 13.25
C MET A 73 6.58 0.02 12.60
N LEU A 74 6.46 1.33 12.77
CA LEU A 74 7.41 2.30 12.23
C LEU A 74 8.81 2.17 12.87
N GLU A 75 8.91 1.80 14.15
CA GLU A 75 10.20 1.49 14.77
C GLU A 75 10.94 0.34 14.05
N VAL A 76 10.22 -0.69 13.62
CA VAL A 76 10.76 -1.79 12.81
C VAL A 76 11.14 -1.32 11.40
N ALA A 77 10.25 -0.56 10.76
CA ALA A 77 10.50 0.01 9.44
C ALA A 77 11.75 0.90 9.41
N ALA A 78 11.98 1.71 10.46
CA ALA A 78 13.13 2.59 10.59
C ALA A 78 14.45 1.82 10.61
N GLN A 79 14.50 0.61 11.19
CA GLN A 79 15.70 -0.23 11.24
C GLN A 79 16.14 -0.69 9.84
N LYS A 80 15.22 -0.77 8.88
CA LYS A 80 15.51 -1.17 7.49
C LYS A 80 16.22 -0.08 6.69
N LYS A 81 16.19 1.18 7.17
CA LYS A 81 16.86 2.34 6.52
C LYS A 81 16.47 2.56 5.06
N ILE A 82 15.22 2.28 4.74
CA ILE A 82 14.64 2.39 3.38
C ILE A 82 13.99 3.75 3.20
N TYR A 83 13.22 4.18 4.19
CA TYR A 83 12.39 5.37 4.10
C TYR A 83 13.21 6.64 4.33
N ARG A 84 12.98 7.65 3.48
CA ARG A 84 13.48 9.01 3.68
C ARG A 84 12.84 9.68 4.89
N ARG A 85 11.52 9.45 5.09
CA ARG A 85 10.70 9.92 6.20
C ARG A 85 9.74 8.84 6.65
N LEU A 86 9.53 8.74 7.95
CA LEU A 86 8.49 7.91 8.56
C LEU A 86 7.66 8.80 9.49
N GLU A 87 6.35 8.66 9.46
CA GLU A 87 5.42 9.47 10.25
C GLU A 87 4.25 8.62 10.73
N VAL A 88 3.99 8.69 12.05
CA VAL A 88 2.79 8.13 12.65
C VAL A 88 1.62 9.10 12.49
N PHE A 89 0.43 8.59 12.19
CA PHE A 89 -0.78 9.41 12.11
C PHE A 89 -1.96 8.77 12.84
N ALA A 90 -2.92 9.60 13.24
CA ALA A 90 -4.18 9.13 13.80
C ALA A 90 -5.20 8.87 12.69
N PRO A 91 -5.90 7.71 12.70
CA PRO A 91 -6.87 7.35 11.64
C PRO A 91 -7.93 8.41 11.38
N GLU A 92 -8.34 9.15 12.43
CA GLU A 92 -9.39 10.18 12.37
C GLU A 92 -8.96 11.43 11.61
N THR A 93 -7.67 11.75 11.62
CA THR A 93 -7.12 12.96 10.97
C THR A 93 -6.41 12.68 9.66
N GLY A 94 -5.97 11.42 9.47
CA GLY A 94 -5.06 11.06 8.39
C GLY A 94 -3.64 11.61 8.60
N PRO A 95 -2.70 11.31 7.67
CA PRO A 95 -1.33 11.79 7.75
C PRO A 95 -1.23 13.29 7.40
N ASP A 96 -0.22 13.98 7.96
CA ASP A 96 0.09 15.39 7.63
C ASP A 96 0.77 15.48 6.24
N VAL A 97 0.00 15.15 5.22
CA VAL A 97 0.40 15.18 3.82
C VAL A 97 -0.46 16.17 3.06
N LYS A 98 0.18 17.13 2.39
CA LYS A 98 -0.54 18.11 1.56
C LYS A 98 -1.20 17.41 0.37
N LEU A 99 -2.42 17.84 0.04
CA LEU A 99 -3.13 17.38 -1.15
C LEU A 99 -2.27 17.61 -2.40
N GLY A 100 -2.11 16.57 -3.21
CA GLY A 100 -1.32 16.63 -4.44
C GLY A 100 0.19 16.64 -4.25
N ALA A 101 0.70 16.37 -3.04
CA ALA A 101 2.15 16.33 -2.79
C ALA A 101 2.84 15.12 -3.42
N TYR A 102 2.11 14.05 -3.67
CA TYR A 102 2.65 12.82 -4.26
C TYR A 102 1.95 12.46 -5.56
N ASN A 103 2.76 12.13 -6.57
CA ASN A 103 2.30 11.55 -7.84
C ASN A 103 2.16 10.03 -7.78
N ILE A 104 2.71 9.38 -6.76
CA ILE A 104 2.55 7.95 -6.51
C ILE A 104 2.25 7.74 -5.04
N ILE A 105 1.12 7.10 -4.75
CA ILE A 105 0.77 6.62 -3.41
C ILE A 105 0.56 5.10 -3.51
N ALA A 106 1.16 4.36 -2.59
CA ALA A 106 0.99 2.93 -2.47
C ALA A 106 0.20 2.60 -1.18
N ALA A 107 -0.69 1.62 -1.24
CA ALA A 107 -1.44 1.08 -0.09
C ALA A 107 -1.50 -0.45 -0.19
N VAL A 108 -0.39 -1.10 0.16
CA VAL A 108 -0.18 -2.54 -0.03
C VAL A 108 -0.63 -3.34 1.18
N GLY A 109 -1.74 -4.08 1.05
CA GLY A 109 -2.30 -4.87 2.15
C GLY A 109 -2.91 -4.01 3.27
N VAL A 110 -3.30 -2.78 2.98
CA VAL A 110 -3.80 -1.81 3.97
C VAL A 110 -5.31 -1.80 4.05
N ILE A 111 -5.99 -1.81 2.90
CA ILE A 111 -7.43 -1.65 2.82
C ILE A 111 -8.08 -3.01 2.65
N GLY A 112 -9.00 -3.38 3.54
CA GLY A 112 -9.70 -4.65 3.41
C GLY A 112 -10.35 -5.17 4.68
N ALA A 113 -10.90 -6.38 4.58
CA ALA A 113 -11.53 -7.08 5.68
C ALA A 113 -10.51 -7.31 6.83
N GLY A 114 -10.83 -6.80 8.02
CA GLY A 114 -9.93 -6.90 9.18
C GLY A 114 -8.77 -5.90 9.20
N ALA A 115 -8.70 -4.99 8.24
CA ALA A 115 -7.72 -3.91 8.13
C ALA A 115 -8.42 -2.55 8.03
N ALA A 116 -7.86 -1.58 7.29
CA ALA A 116 -8.48 -0.28 7.12
C ALA A 116 -9.79 -0.37 6.29
N PRO A 117 -10.83 0.40 6.64
CA PRO A 117 -12.11 0.38 5.93
C PRO A 117 -12.00 0.95 4.51
N LEU A 118 -12.96 0.59 3.66
CA LEU A 118 -13.02 1.04 2.25
C LEU A 118 -12.95 2.57 2.08
N ALA A 119 -13.45 3.34 3.05
CA ALA A 119 -13.37 4.81 3.03
C ALA A 119 -11.92 5.34 2.96
N VAL A 120 -10.92 4.55 3.37
CA VAL A 120 -9.50 4.92 3.27
C VAL A 120 -9.07 5.01 1.80
N LEU A 121 -9.66 4.22 0.89
CA LEU A 121 -9.42 4.37 -0.55
C LEU A 121 -9.77 5.79 -1.03
N ASP A 122 -10.91 6.33 -0.57
CA ASP A 122 -11.35 7.67 -0.94
C ASP A 122 -10.43 8.76 -0.36
N GLN A 123 -9.97 8.55 0.88
CA GLN A 123 -9.02 9.46 1.53
C GLN A 123 -7.69 9.51 0.76
N ILE A 124 -7.16 8.36 0.35
CA ILE A 124 -5.93 8.28 -0.43
C ILE A 124 -6.12 8.91 -1.83
N MET A 125 -7.24 8.63 -2.49
CA MET A 125 -7.56 9.26 -3.78
C MET A 125 -7.66 10.78 -3.66
N ALA A 126 -8.14 11.32 -2.53
CA ALA A 126 -8.15 12.76 -2.30
C ALA A 126 -6.73 13.33 -2.15
N LEU A 127 -5.82 12.64 -1.45
CA LEU A 127 -4.42 13.05 -1.25
C LEU A 127 -3.61 13.06 -2.53
N LEU A 128 -3.90 12.15 -3.46
CA LEU A 128 -3.14 11.93 -4.68
C LEU A 128 -3.18 13.16 -5.60
N ALA A 129 -2.03 13.49 -6.21
CA ALA A 129 -1.96 14.54 -7.23
C ALA A 129 -2.85 14.20 -8.44
N PRO A 130 -3.38 15.20 -9.17
CA PRO A 130 -3.99 14.97 -10.47
C PRO A 130 -3.01 14.26 -11.40
N LYS A 131 -3.48 13.27 -12.14
CA LYS A 131 -2.66 12.35 -12.97
C LYS A 131 -1.67 11.48 -12.18
N GLY A 132 -1.79 11.47 -10.85
CA GLY A 132 -1.03 10.58 -10.00
C GLY A 132 -1.58 9.15 -10.01
N LEU A 133 -0.74 8.21 -9.60
CA LEU A 133 -1.03 6.78 -9.55
C LEU A 133 -1.23 6.31 -8.12
N LEU A 134 -2.34 5.64 -7.87
CA LEU A 134 -2.57 4.84 -6.67
C LEU A 134 -2.31 3.38 -7.01
N VAL A 135 -1.39 2.75 -6.27
CA VAL A 135 -1.15 1.30 -6.37
C VAL A 135 -1.56 0.63 -5.07
N PHE A 136 -2.36 -0.41 -5.15
CA PHE A 136 -2.92 -1.07 -3.97
C PHE A 136 -3.32 -2.51 -4.25
N SER A 137 -3.76 -3.22 -3.22
CA SER A 137 -4.21 -4.61 -3.33
C SER A 137 -5.46 -4.88 -2.51
N PHE A 138 -6.29 -5.81 -2.99
CA PHE A 138 -7.34 -6.47 -2.25
C PHE A 138 -7.13 -7.98 -2.29
N ASN A 139 -7.02 -8.63 -1.14
CA ASN A 139 -6.91 -10.08 -1.05
C ASN A 139 -8.28 -10.76 -1.18
N ASP A 140 -8.28 -12.10 -1.31
CA ASP A 140 -9.49 -12.90 -1.49
C ASP A 140 -10.58 -12.60 -0.45
N HIS A 141 -10.21 -12.47 0.83
CA HIS A 141 -11.19 -12.14 1.89
C HIS A 141 -11.84 -10.78 1.70
N THR A 142 -11.06 -9.80 1.25
CA THR A 142 -11.58 -8.47 0.93
C THR A 142 -12.50 -8.49 -0.29
N LEU A 143 -12.15 -9.30 -1.29
CA LEU A 143 -12.93 -9.44 -2.54
C LEU A 143 -14.23 -10.21 -2.37
N GLU A 144 -14.46 -10.91 -1.24
CA GLU A 144 -15.77 -11.48 -0.88
C GLU A 144 -16.85 -10.41 -0.75
N ASP A 145 -16.48 -9.18 -0.35
CA ASP A 145 -17.39 -8.03 -0.35
C ASP A 145 -17.28 -7.25 -1.67
N PRO A 146 -18.32 -7.29 -2.53
CA PRO A 146 -18.32 -6.63 -3.82
C PRO A 146 -18.22 -5.09 -3.74
N ALA A 147 -18.38 -4.50 -2.56
CA ALA A 147 -18.25 -3.06 -2.36
C ALA A 147 -16.83 -2.55 -2.65
N TYR A 148 -15.80 -3.37 -2.38
CA TYR A 148 -14.40 -2.97 -2.61
C TYR A 148 -14.09 -2.82 -4.10
N ASP A 149 -14.32 -3.86 -4.88
CA ASP A 149 -14.12 -3.82 -6.33
C ASP A 149 -15.08 -2.83 -7.01
N GLY A 150 -16.32 -2.80 -6.56
CA GLY A 150 -17.33 -1.85 -7.01
C GLY A 150 -16.96 -0.38 -6.78
N ARG A 151 -16.18 -0.05 -5.72
CA ARG A 151 -15.68 1.31 -5.50
C ARG A 151 -14.67 1.71 -6.59
N VAL A 152 -13.77 0.81 -6.98
CA VAL A 152 -12.82 1.03 -8.07
C VAL A 152 -13.57 1.23 -9.39
N GLU A 153 -14.52 0.36 -9.68
CA GLU A 153 -15.37 0.46 -10.88
C GLU A 153 -16.15 1.79 -10.93
N ASN A 154 -16.66 2.26 -9.79
CA ASN A 154 -17.36 3.54 -9.70
C ASN A 154 -16.45 4.73 -10.03
N TYR A 155 -15.22 4.77 -9.54
CA TYR A 155 -14.25 5.81 -9.90
C TYR A 155 -14.02 5.86 -11.41
N VAL A 156 -13.86 4.70 -12.04
CA VAL A 156 -13.65 4.58 -13.49
C VAL A 156 -14.92 5.00 -14.25
N LYS A 157 -16.08 4.49 -13.86
CA LYS A 157 -17.37 4.78 -14.50
C LYS A 157 -17.76 6.26 -14.44
N GLN A 158 -17.38 6.94 -13.34
CA GLN A 158 -17.63 8.37 -13.16
C GLN A 158 -16.57 9.26 -13.86
N GLY A 159 -15.57 8.68 -14.50
CA GLY A 159 -14.49 9.42 -15.15
C GLY A 159 -13.55 10.13 -14.18
N GLN A 160 -13.50 9.70 -12.93
CA GLN A 160 -12.62 10.25 -11.89
C GLN A 160 -11.27 9.53 -11.84
N ALA A 161 -11.19 8.33 -12.40
CA ALA A 161 -9.97 7.55 -12.49
C ALA A 161 -9.91 6.73 -13.77
N ALA A 162 -8.68 6.35 -14.16
CA ALA A 162 -8.41 5.36 -15.20
C ALA A 162 -7.73 4.14 -14.58
N LEU A 163 -8.27 2.96 -14.83
CA LEU A 163 -7.69 1.70 -14.38
C LEU A 163 -6.65 1.21 -15.41
N HIS A 164 -5.39 1.22 -15.04
CA HIS A 164 -4.28 0.78 -15.89
C HIS A 164 -3.93 -0.69 -15.70
N LEU A 165 -4.10 -1.20 -14.48
CA LEU A 165 -3.84 -2.59 -14.14
C LEU A 165 -4.84 -3.10 -13.10
N LYS A 166 -5.34 -4.30 -13.34
CA LYS A 166 -5.99 -5.19 -12.37
C LYS A 166 -5.48 -6.58 -12.65
N ASP A 167 -4.66 -7.12 -11.76
CA ASP A 167 -4.01 -8.41 -11.96
C ASP A 167 -4.22 -9.31 -10.74
N TYR A 168 -4.84 -10.47 -10.96
CA TYR A 168 -5.10 -11.48 -9.94
C TYR A 168 -3.99 -12.50 -9.88
N GLY A 169 -3.48 -12.79 -8.70
CA GLY A 169 -2.42 -13.75 -8.51
C GLY A 169 -2.06 -13.96 -7.04
N ASP A 170 -0.96 -14.64 -6.80
CA ASP A 170 -0.52 -15.05 -5.47
C ASP A 170 -0.41 -13.87 -4.48
N HIS A 171 -0.90 -14.10 -3.27
CA HIS A 171 -0.79 -13.23 -2.10
C HIS A 171 0.00 -13.91 -0.99
N LEU A 172 -0.55 -15.00 -0.48
CA LEU A 172 0.07 -15.90 0.49
C LEU A 172 -0.03 -17.33 -0.05
N PRO A 173 0.88 -17.73 -0.95
CA PRO A 173 0.75 -18.98 -1.71
C PRO A 173 0.72 -20.23 -0.83
N LYS A 174 1.42 -20.22 0.31
CA LYS A 174 1.36 -21.35 1.26
C LYS A 174 -0.01 -21.52 1.93
N GLN A 175 -0.77 -20.44 2.02
CA GLN A 175 -2.16 -20.43 2.51
C GLN A 175 -3.19 -20.53 1.38
N LYS A 176 -2.74 -20.56 0.10
CA LYS A 176 -3.60 -20.53 -1.10
C LYS A 176 -4.53 -19.32 -1.14
N ILE A 177 -4.04 -18.17 -0.67
CA ILE A 177 -4.74 -16.90 -0.71
C ILE A 177 -4.13 -16.08 -1.85
N ASN A 178 -5.00 -15.52 -2.69
CA ASN A 178 -4.62 -14.63 -3.78
C ASN A 178 -5.01 -13.18 -3.49
N SER A 179 -4.61 -12.28 -4.37
CA SER A 179 -5.00 -10.87 -4.36
C SER A 179 -5.10 -10.31 -5.77
N ASN A 180 -6.00 -9.35 -5.95
CA ASN A 180 -5.89 -8.39 -7.03
C ASN A 180 -4.89 -7.32 -6.63
N ILE A 181 -4.00 -6.95 -7.55
CA ILE A 181 -3.22 -5.72 -7.50
C ILE A 181 -3.77 -4.74 -8.54
N TYR A 182 -3.72 -3.45 -8.21
CA TYR A 182 -4.31 -2.39 -9.03
C TYR A 182 -3.31 -1.26 -9.27
N ILE A 183 -3.35 -0.67 -10.47
CA ILE A 183 -2.77 0.64 -10.78
C ILE A 183 -3.91 1.52 -11.28
N LEU A 184 -4.25 2.54 -10.51
CA LEU A 184 -5.36 3.45 -10.75
C LEU A 184 -4.82 4.88 -10.88
N GLU A 185 -5.05 5.54 -12.02
CA GLU A 185 -4.69 6.94 -12.23
C GLU A 185 -5.86 7.86 -11.86
N LYS A 186 -5.59 8.89 -11.05
CA LYS A 186 -6.55 9.97 -10.78
C LYS A 186 -6.65 10.89 -11.99
N LEU A 187 -7.86 11.12 -12.50
CA LEU A 187 -8.13 11.99 -13.65
C LEU A 187 -8.42 13.44 -13.24
#